data_a07e97ac775f60700ac3c85872157449
#
_entry.id   a07e97ac775f60700ac3c85872157449
#
_cell.length_a   1.000
_cell.length_b   1.000
_cell.length_c   1.000
_cell.angle_alpha   90.00
_cell.angle_beta   90.00
_cell.angle_gamma   90.00
#
_symmetry.space_group_name_H-M   'P 1'
#
loop_
_entity.id
_entity.type
_entity.pdbx_description
1 polymer ?
#
loop_
_entity_poly.entity_id
_entity_poly.type
_entity_poly.pdbx_seq_one_letter_code
_entity_poly.pdbx_strand_id
1 'polypeptide(L)'
;MLKVLDRLEEILIASLIAGATILIFVAVTHRYALDMSAKWHFNALYDALFKINLSWAQELCIYMFVWMAKFGAAYGVRTGIHVGVDVVINHLPPRWRFVSVMFGLLAGAFFTAVVGTLGVKFVYELSHTDQTSPDMEMPMWIVYLAIPCGSYLMSFRFLQVAWSFVRSGELPHHDAAHVEGVAEFEAIAPMTAPVGATR
;
A
#
# COMPACT_ATOMS: atom_id res chain seq x y z
N MET A 1 5.88 14.01 -16.81
CA MET A 1 5.56 14.29 -15.40
C MET A 1 4.84 13.11 -14.72
N LEU A 2 3.81 12.53 -15.32
CA LEU A 2 3.06 11.40 -14.73
C LEU A 2 3.96 10.16 -14.45
N LYS A 3 4.85 9.78 -15.38
CA LYS A 3 5.78 8.65 -15.18
C LYS A 3 6.74 8.84 -13.99
N VAL A 4 7.08 10.08 -13.66
CA VAL A 4 7.95 10.38 -12.50
C VAL A 4 7.15 10.20 -11.20
N LEU A 5 5.90 10.69 -11.17
CA LEU A 5 5.02 10.51 -10.02
C LEU A 5 4.73 9.01 -9.77
N ASP A 6 4.51 8.27 -10.85
CA ASP A 6 4.27 6.82 -10.82
C ASP A 6 5.45 6.06 -10.18
N ARG A 7 6.66 6.37 -10.62
CA ARG A 7 7.88 5.74 -10.09
C ARG A 7 8.15 6.15 -8.64
N LEU A 8 7.82 7.40 -8.28
CA LEU A 8 7.94 7.87 -6.90
C LEU A 8 6.98 7.12 -5.96
N GLU A 9 5.73 6.90 -6.37
CA GLU A 9 4.77 6.11 -5.58
C GLU A 9 5.28 4.68 -5.34
N GLU A 10 5.75 4.00 -6.39
CA GLU A 10 6.27 2.63 -6.31
C GLU A 10 7.49 2.54 -5.37
N ILE A 11 8.46 3.43 -5.54
CA ILE A 11 9.66 3.47 -4.70
C ILE A 11 9.29 3.78 -3.25
N LEU A 12 8.36 4.71 -3.03
CA LEU A 12 7.93 5.10 -1.70
C LEU A 12 7.22 3.95 -0.98
N ILE A 13 6.29 3.26 -1.65
CA ILE A 13 5.60 2.09 -1.10
C ILE A 13 6.62 0.98 -0.78
N ALA A 14 7.49 0.65 -1.73
CA ALA A 14 8.50 -0.38 -1.55
C ALA A 14 9.49 -0.05 -0.42
N SER A 15 9.92 1.20 -0.30
CA SER A 15 10.82 1.63 0.77
C SER A 15 10.15 1.61 2.14
N LEU A 16 8.87 2.00 2.23
CA LEU A 16 8.12 1.97 3.47
C LEU A 16 7.91 0.53 3.96
N ILE A 17 7.53 -0.40 3.08
CA ILE A 17 7.34 -1.81 3.47
C ILE A 17 8.67 -2.46 3.85
N ALA A 18 9.74 -2.22 3.09
CA ALA A 18 11.06 -2.75 3.39
C ALA A 18 11.58 -2.20 4.73
N GLY A 19 11.48 -0.89 4.94
CA GLY A 19 11.89 -0.24 6.19
C GLY A 19 11.09 -0.75 7.39
N ALA A 20 9.76 -0.84 7.29
CA ALA A 20 8.90 -1.37 8.34
C ALA A 20 9.24 -2.83 8.67
N THR A 21 9.50 -3.65 7.66
CA THR A 21 9.86 -5.07 7.84
C THR A 21 11.20 -5.21 8.55
N ILE A 22 12.22 -4.46 8.14
CA ILE A 22 13.53 -4.48 8.78
C ILE A 22 13.42 -3.98 10.23
N LEU A 23 12.71 -2.88 10.43
CA LEU A 23 12.54 -2.27 11.74
C LEU A 23 11.86 -3.23 12.74
N ILE A 24 10.74 -3.85 12.34
CA ILE A 24 10.03 -4.77 13.22
C ILE A 24 10.84 -6.05 13.47
N PHE A 25 11.57 -6.53 12.46
CA PHE A 25 12.46 -7.68 12.62
C PHE A 25 13.55 -7.41 13.68
N VAL A 26 14.21 -6.25 13.61
CA VAL A 26 15.22 -5.84 14.59
C VAL A 26 14.59 -5.69 15.98
N ALA A 27 13.44 -5.04 16.09
CA ALA A 27 12.76 -4.82 17.36
C ALA A 27 12.33 -6.14 18.03
N VAL A 28 11.78 -7.08 17.24
CA VAL A 28 11.37 -8.40 17.72
C VAL A 28 12.59 -9.23 18.14
N THR A 29 13.64 -9.23 17.32
CA THR A 29 14.89 -9.96 17.65
C THR A 29 15.51 -9.44 18.95
N HIS A 30 15.57 -8.13 19.11
CA HIS A 30 16.05 -7.49 20.34
C HIS A 30 15.21 -7.90 21.57
N ARG A 31 13.87 -7.90 21.44
CA ARG A 31 12.97 -8.31 22.52
C ARG A 31 13.16 -9.77 22.92
N TYR A 32 13.29 -10.67 21.92
CA TYR A 32 13.57 -12.08 22.19
C TYR A 32 14.97 -12.30 22.81
N ALA A 33 15.98 -11.56 22.35
CA ALA A 33 17.33 -11.61 22.93
C ALA A 33 17.34 -11.19 24.40
N LEU A 34 16.56 -10.15 24.76
CA LEU A 34 16.38 -9.75 26.16
C LEU A 34 15.72 -10.86 27.00
N ASP A 35 14.63 -11.46 26.50
CA ASP A 35 13.93 -12.53 27.23
C ASP A 35 14.81 -13.76 27.40
N MET A 36 15.56 -14.18 26.36
CA MET A 36 16.51 -15.29 26.45
C MET A 36 17.67 -15.01 27.42
N SER A 37 18.26 -13.81 27.37
CA SER A 37 19.37 -13.45 28.27
C SER A 37 18.90 -13.41 29.72
N ALA A 38 17.69 -12.99 30.00
CA ALA A 38 17.09 -13.05 31.34
C ALA A 38 16.89 -14.50 31.84
N LYS A 39 16.35 -15.37 30.97
CA LYS A 39 16.09 -16.79 31.29
C LYS A 39 17.37 -17.57 31.55
N TRP A 40 18.44 -17.28 30.83
CA TRP A 40 19.72 -18.02 30.94
C TRP A 40 20.71 -17.34 31.87
N HIS A 41 20.28 -16.29 32.61
CA HIS A 41 21.09 -15.57 33.59
C HIS A 41 22.39 -14.96 33.02
N PHE A 42 22.37 -14.57 31.72
CA PHE A 42 23.48 -13.83 31.10
C PHE A 42 23.40 -12.35 31.44
N ASN A 43 23.72 -11.99 32.70
CA ASN A 43 23.54 -10.64 33.22
C ASN A 43 24.24 -9.57 32.39
N ALA A 44 25.46 -9.80 31.93
CA ALA A 44 26.23 -8.86 31.14
C ALA A 44 25.56 -8.55 29.76
N LEU A 45 25.00 -9.57 29.11
CA LEU A 45 24.28 -9.42 27.85
C LEU A 45 22.94 -8.71 28.07
N TYR A 46 22.23 -9.09 29.13
CA TYR A 46 20.97 -8.46 29.52
C TYR A 46 21.17 -6.96 29.77
N ASP A 47 22.15 -6.56 30.57
CA ASP A 47 22.44 -5.17 30.89
C ASP A 47 22.83 -4.34 29.64
N ALA A 48 23.56 -4.96 28.69
CA ALA A 48 23.94 -4.33 27.45
C ALA A 48 22.72 -4.08 26.55
N LEU A 49 21.85 -5.07 26.40
CA LEU A 49 20.64 -4.98 25.59
C LEU A 49 19.59 -4.06 26.23
N PHE A 50 19.43 -4.10 27.54
CA PHE A 50 18.46 -3.29 28.27
C PHE A 50 18.70 -1.78 28.14
N LYS A 51 19.96 -1.37 27.91
CA LYS A 51 20.31 0.03 27.64
C LYS A 51 19.77 0.55 26.31
N ILE A 52 19.46 -0.36 25.37
CA ILE A 52 18.95 0.00 24.04
C ILE A 52 17.42 0.00 24.11
N ASN A 53 16.82 1.18 24.21
CA ASN A 53 15.38 1.30 24.19
C ASN A 53 14.85 1.31 22.74
N LEU A 54 14.12 0.27 22.34
CA LEU A 54 13.46 0.14 21.03
C LEU A 54 11.93 0.21 21.11
N SER A 55 11.35 0.76 22.19
CA SER A 55 9.88 0.90 22.33
C SER A 55 9.27 1.71 21.18
N TRP A 56 9.97 2.74 20.74
CA TRP A 56 9.57 3.59 19.61
C TRP A 56 9.48 2.87 18.26
N ALA A 57 10.19 1.74 18.10
CA ALA A 57 10.25 1.03 16.82
C ALA A 57 8.89 0.46 16.40
N GLN A 58 8.09 -0.02 17.34
CA GLN A 58 6.74 -0.53 17.07
C GLN A 58 5.82 0.61 16.59
N GLU A 59 5.89 1.75 17.22
CA GLU A 59 5.11 2.92 16.88
C GLU A 59 5.47 3.46 15.48
N LEU A 60 6.77 3.60 15.20
CA LEU A 60 7.24 4.01 13.87
C LEU A 60 6.81 3.02 12.79
N CYS A 61 6.85 1.72 13.07
CA CYS A 61 6.40 0.69 12.13
C CYS A 61 4.92 0.87 11.77
N ILE A 62 4.06 1.15 12.77
CA ILE A 62 2.63 1.44 12.54
C ILE A 62 2.47 2.66 11.63
N TYR A 63 3.23 3.72 11.87
CA TYR A 63 3.16 4.94 11.05
C TYR A 63 3.59 4.68 9.60
N MET A 64 4.67 3.93 9.40
CA MET A 64 5.10 3.52 8.07
C MET A 64 4.02 2.71 7.34
N PHE A 65 3.32 1.79 8.02
CA PHE A 65 2.20 1.04 7.44
C PHE A 65 1.01 1.93 7.10
N VAL A 66 0.67 2.93 7.92
CA VAL A 66 -0.42 3.87 7.62
C VAL A 66 -0.11 4.67 6.34
N TRP A 67 1.10 5.20 6.23
CA TRP A 67 1.53 5.92 5.03
C TRP A 67 1.55 5.00 3.81
N MET A 68 2.13 3.82 3.93
CA MET A 68 2.17 2.81 2.86
C MET A 68 0.76 2.44 2.39
N ALA A 69 -0.18 2.19 3.30
CA ALA A 69 -1.55 1.83 2.96
C ALA A 69 -2.27 2.94 2.19
N LYS A 70 -2.04 4.20 2.56
CA LYS A 70 -2.64 5.35 1.87
C LYS A 70 -2.09 5.56 0.46
N PHE A 71 -0.77 5.45 0.28
CA PHE A 71 -0.17 5.53 -1.05
C PHE A 71 -0.46 4.28 -1.89
N GLY A 72 -0.46 3.09 -1.27
CA GLY A 72 -0.82 1.84 -1.92
C GLY A 72 -2.25 1.83 -2.43
N ALA A 73 -3.20 2.41 -1.68
CA ALA A 73 -4.58 2.56 -2.13
C ALA A 73 -4.68 3.47 -3.38
N ALA A 74 -3.93 4.58 -3.42
CA ALA A 74 -3.89 5.46 -4.59
C ALA A 74 -3.26 4.76 -5.81
N TYR A 75 -2.19 4.00 -5.61
CA TYR A 75 -1.56 3.16 -6.62
C TYR A 75 -2.53 2.09 -7.15
N GLY A 76 -3.29 1.42 -6.26
CA GLY A 76 -4.30 0.43 -6.62
C GLY A 76 -5.41 0.99 -7.53
N VAL A 77 -5.87 2.22 -7.28
CA VAL A 77 -6.82 2.90 -8.18
C VAL A 77 -6.25 3.04 -9.59
N ARG A 78 -4.98 3.43 -9.70
CA ARG A 78 -4.32 3.62 -10.99
C ARG A 78 -4.14 2.32 -11.78
N THR A 79 -3.77 1.23 -11.09
CA THR A 79 -3.50 -0.07 -11.71
C THR A 79 -4.76 -0.88 -11.98
N GLY A 80 -5.93 -0.37 -11.60
CA GLY A 80 -7.21 -1.02 -11.90
C GLY A 80 -7.51 -2.26 -11.08
N ILE A 81 -6.90 -2.42 -9.88
CA ILE A 81 -7.11 -3.57 -9.00
C ILE A 81 -8.53 -3.55 -8.35
N HIS A 82 -9.53 -3.27 -9.14
CA HIS A 82 -10.94 -3.36 -8.71
C HIS A 82 -11.62 -4.61 -9.32
N VAL A 83 -10.96 -5.75 -9.17
CA VAL A 83 -11.30 -7.05 -9.79
C VAL A 83 -12.77 -7.49 -9.55
N GLY A 84 -13.41 -7.04 -8.46
CA GLY A 84 -14.79 -7.42 -8.17
C GLY A 84 -15.85 -6.72 -9.05
N VAL A 85 -15.53 -5.55 -9.57
CA VAL A 85 -16.45 -4.74 -10.37
C VAL A 85 -16.43 -5.18 -11.84
N ASP A 86 -15.29 -5.65 -12.33
CA ASP A 86 -15.11 -6.05 -13.73
C ASP A 86 -16.00 -7.23 -14.15
N VAL A 87 -16.24 -8.18 -13.24
CA VAL A 87 -17.10 -9.33 -13.51
C VAL A 87 -18.55 -8.91 -13.78
N VAL A 88 -19.07 -7.97 -13.00
CA VAL A 88 -20.44 -7.46 -13.17
C VAL A 88 -20.54 -6.54 -14.39
N ILE A 89 -19.56 -5.69 -14.61
CA ILE A 89 -19.53 -4.71 -15.70
C ILE A 89 -19.40 -5.39 -17.06
N ASN A 90 -18.69 -6.51 -17.16
CA ASN A 90 -18.54 -7.24 -18.42
C ASN A 90 -19.83 -7.91 -18.92
N HIS A 91 -20.83 -8.08 -18.06
CA HIS A 91 -22.16 -8.61 -18.43
C HIS A 91 -23.15 -7.53 -18.87
N LEU A 92 -22.79 -6.22 -18.74
CA LEU A 92 -23.67 -5.12 -19.13
C LEU A 92 -23.49 -4.74 -20.61
N PRO A 93 -24.57 -4.28 -21.28
CA PRO A 93 -24.45 -3.73 -22.62
C PRO A 93 -23.55 -2.48 -22.63
N PRO A 94 -22.84 -2.20 -23.75
CA PRO A 94 -21.74 -1.21 -23.80
C PRO A 94 -22.09 0.18 -23.25
N ARG A 95 -23.33 0.63 -23.45
CA ARG A 95 -23.79 1.94 -22.95
C ARG A 95 -23.89 1.98 -21.43
N TRP A 96 -24.48 0.95 -20.82
CA TRP A 96 -24.60 0.84 -19.37
C TRP A 96 -23.24 0.59 -18.70
N ARG A 97 -22.36 -0.17 -19.35
CA ARG A 97 -20.99 -0.35 -18.92
C ARG A 97 -20.25 0.98 -18.76
N PHE A 98 -20.31 1.85 -19.80
CA PHE A 98 -19.66 3.16 -19.75
C PHE A 98 -20.22 4.02 -18.60
N VAL A 99 -21.54 4.11 -18.46
CA VAL A 99 -22.19 4.91 -17.42
C VAL A 99 -21.83 4.40 -16.01
N SER A 100 -21.88 3.09 -15.79
CA SER A 100 -21.59 2.50 -14.48
C SER A 100 -20.13 2.70 -14.07
N VAL A 101 -19.19 2.51 -15.00
CA VAL A 101 -17.76 2.74 -14.74
C VAL A 101 -17.50 4.22 -14.43
N MET A 102 -18.04 5.12 -15.25
CA MET A 102 -17.85 6.55 -15.05
C MET A 102 -18.46 7.02 -13.73
N PHE A 103 -19.66 6.54 -13.40
CA PHE A 103 -20.30 6.83 -12.12
C PHE A 103 -19.43 6.34 -10.94
N GLY A 104 -18.91 5.12 -11.00
CA GLY A 104 -18.04 4.57 -9.95
C GLY A 104 -16.75 5.37 -9.77
N LEU A 105 -16.09 5.75 -10.87
CA LEU A 105 -14.86 6.55 -10.82
C LEU A 105 -15.11 7.97 -10.27
N LEU A 106 -16.19 8.62 -10.69
CA LEU A 106 -16.53 9.95 -10.20
C LEU A 106 -17.01 9.93 -8.74
N ALA A 107 -17.79 8.93 -8.35
CA ALA A 107 -18.21 8.74 -6.97
C ALA A 107 -17.01 8.46 -6.05
N GLY A 108 -16.07 7.62 -6.51
CA GLY A 108 -14.81 7.37 -5.80
C GLY A 108 -13.94 8.63 -5.65
N ALA A 109 -13.81 9.41 -6.73
CA ALA A 109 -13.09 10.69 -6.69
C ALA A 109 -13.74 11.67 -5.71
N PHE A 110 -15.06 11.81 -5.76
CA PHE A 110 -15.81 12.69 -4.86
C PHE A 110 -15.67 12.25 -3.40
N PHE A 111 -15.89 10.96 -3.11
CA PHE A 111 -15.79 10.42 -1.76
C PHE A 111 -14.39 10.65 -1.17
N THR A 112 -13.35 10.33 -1.93
CA THR A 112 -11.96 10.50 -1.47
C THR A 112 -11.57 11.97 -1.32
N ALA A 113 -12.12 12.88 -2.14
CA ALA A 113 -11.94 14.31 -1.97
C ALA A 113 -12.59 14.83 -0.68
N VAL A 114 -13.81 14.36 -0.36
CA VAL A 114 -14.50 14.70 0.89
C VAL A 114 -13.70 14.20 2.09
N VAL A 115 -13.24 12.94 2.08
CA VAL A 115 -12.41 12.39 3.14
C VAL A 115 -11.09 13.18 3.28
N GLY A 116 -10.48 13.57 2.17
CA GLY A 116 -9.28 14.42 2.17
C GLY A 116 -9.53 15.77 2.84
N THR A 117 -10.65 16.43 2.51
CA THR A 117 -11.01 17.74 3.07
C THR A 117 -11.31 17.65 4.56
N LEU A 118 -12.05 16.64 4.99
CA LEU A 118 -12.28 16.38 6.42
C LEU A 118 -10.98 16.06 7.15
N GLY A 119 -10.09 15.31 6.50
CA GLY A 119 -8.75 15.01 6.99
C GLY A 119 -7.89 16.26 7.18
N VAL A 120 -7.93 17.23 6.25
CA VAL A 120 -7.24 18.53 6.41
C VAL A 120 -7.76 19.25 7.63
N LYS A 121 -9.09 19.35 7.77
CA LYS A 121 -9.69 20.00 8.93
C LYS A 121 -9.26 19.36 10.25
N PHE A 122 -9.30 18.04 10.29
CA PHE A 122 -8.88 17.28 11.48
C PHE A 122 -7.39 17.50 11.81
N VAL A 123 -6.50 17.44 10.82
CA VAL A 123 -5.06 17.68 11.00
C VAL A 123 -4.81 19.13 11.45
N TYR A 124 -5.56 20.09 10.89
CA TYR A 124 -5.47 21.49 11.30
C TYR A 124 -5.86 21.67 12.76
N GLU A 125 -6.97 21.11 13.21
CA GLU A 125 -7.38 21.15 14.63
C GLU A 125 -6.33 20.48 15.53
N LEU A 126 -5.80 19.33 15.10
CA LEU A 126 -4.79 18.59 15.85
C LEU A 126 -3.45 19.34 15.94
N SER A 127 -3.08 20.11 14.91
CA SER A 127 -1.84 20.91 14.91
C SER A 127 -1.83 22.04 15.94
N HIS A 128 -3.02 22.42 16.46
CA HIS A 128 -3.16 23.41 17.53
C HIS A 128 -3.24 22.77 18.92
N THR A 129 -3.10 21.45 19.00
CA THR A 129 -3.01 20.71 20.25
C THR A 129 -1.59 20.23 20.47
N ASP A 130 -1.15 20.18 21.74
CA ASP A 130 0.17 19.65 22.12
C ASP A 130 0.18 18.12 22.20
N GLN A 131 -0.63 17.44 21.36
CA GLN A 131 -0.70 15.98 21.36
C GLN A 131 0.52 15.39 20.67
N THR A 132 1.28 14.62 21.43
CA THR A 132 2.43 13.86 20.95
C THR A 132 2.16 12.36 21.01
N SER A 133 2.93 11.61 20.24
CA SER A 133 2.88 10.15 20.27
C SER A 133 3.52 9.60 21.56
N PRO A 134 3.06 8.42 22.05
CA PRO A 134 3.47 7.90 23.35
C PRO A 134 4.95 7.57 23.47
N ASP A 135 5.53 6.94 22.44
CA ASP A 135 6.90 6.41 22.51
C ASP A 135 7.92 7.29 21.76
N MET A 136 7.50 7.95 20.67
CA MET A 136 8.37 8.81 19.85
C MET A 136 8.30 10.28 20.20
N GLU A 137 7.32 10.70 21.01
CA GLU A 137 7.05 12.10 21.35
C GLU A 137 6.89 13.02 20.12
N MET A 138 6.57 12.43 18.97
CA MET A 138 6.33 13.17 17.72
C MET A 138 4.95 13.84 17.75
N PRO A 139 4.83 15.04 17.18
CA PRO A 139 3.53 15.69 17.04
C PRO A 139 2.57 14.82 16.21
N MET A 140 1.41 14.47 16.78
CA MET A 140 0.45 13.55 16.16
C MET A 140 -0.08 14.04 14.81
N TRP A 141 -0.15 15.35 14.57
CA TRP A 141 -0.63 15.90 13.29
C TRP A 141 0.22 15.45 12.10
N ILE A 142 1.53 15.16 12.29
CA ILE A 142 2.42 14.65 11.22
C ILE A 142 1.99 13.25 10.79
N VAL A 143 1.63 12.41 11.74
CA VAL A 143 1.15 11.05 11.47
C VAL A 143 -0.16 11.08 10.70
N TYR A 144 -1.10 11.93 11.15
CA TYR A 144 -2.42 12.04 10.53
C TYR A 144 -2.42 12.76 9.18
N LEU A 145 -1.33 13.44 8.78
CA LEU A 145 -1.16 13.97 7.42
C LEU A 145 -1.27 12.89 6.33
N ALA A 146 -1.04 11.63 6.66
CA ALA A 146 -1.24 10.52 5.73
C ALA A 146 -2.69 10.46 5.20
N ILE A 147 -3.67 10.89 6.00
CA ILE A 147 -5.10 10.86 5.63
C ILE A 147 -5.38 11.83 4.48
N PRO A 148 -5.16 13.14 4.61
CA PRO A 148 -5.45 14.07 3.52
C PRO A 148 -4.54 13.86 2.31
N CYS A 149 -3.24 13.63 2.52
CA CYS A 149 -2.30 13.40 1.42
C CYS A 149 -2.70 12.19 0.57
N GLY A 150 -2.93 11.04 1.20
CA GLY A 150 -3.31 9.82 0.48
C GLY A 150 -4.71 9.92 -0.15
N SER A 151 -5.66 10.57 0.54
CA SER A 151 -7.03 10.71 0.02
C SER A 151 -7.10 11.65 -1.18
N TYR A 152 -6.37 12.76 -1.18
CA TYR A 152 -6.30 13.64 -2.36
C TYR A 152 -5.52 13.00 -3.51
N LEU A 153 -4.45 12.27 -3.22
CA LEU A 153 -3.74 11.51 -4.25
C LEU A 153 -4.66 10.47 -4.89
N MET A 154 -5.43 9.74 -4.09
CA MET A 154 -6.42 8.77 -4.55
C MET A 154 -7.51 9.42 -5.39
N SER A 155 -8.06 10.58 -4.96
CA SER A 155 -9.02 11.35 -5.74
C SER A 155 -8.46 11.77 -7.10
N PHE A 156 -7.22 12.26 -7.12
CA PHE A 156 -6.52 12.60 -8.36
C PHE A 156 -6.37 11.39 -9.29
N ARG A 157 -6.03 10.21 -8.73
CA ARG A 157 -5.91 8.98 -9.53
C ARG A 157 -7.25 8.52 -10.11
N PHE A 158 -8.34 8.63 -9.36
CA PHE A 158 -9.68 8.35 -9.88
C PHE A 158 -10.03 9.27 -11.05
N LEU A 159 -9.76 10.56 -10.94
CA LEU A 159 -9.98 11.52 -12.05
C LEU A 159 -9.09 11.23 -13.25
N GLN A 160 -7.84 10.84 -13.03
CA GLN A 160 -6.91 10.45 -14.08
C GLN A 160 -7.40 9.21 -14.84
N VAL A 161 -7.87 8.18 -14.12
CA VAL A 161 -8.42 6.95 -14.71
C VAL A 161 -9.71 7.28 -15.48
N ALA A 162 -10.59 8.11 -14.90
CA ALA A 162 -11.81 8.56 -15.58
C ALA A 162 -11.51 9.28 -16.88
N TRP A 163 -10.52 10.17 -16.88
CA TRP A 163 -10.09 10.88 -18.09
C TRP A 163 -9.51 9.94 -19.15
N SER A 164 -8.69 8.97 -18.73
CA SER A 164 -8.13 7.95 -19.61
C SER A 164 -9.24 7.10 -20.24
N PHE A 165 -10.22 6.67 -19.43
CA PHE A 165 -11.35 5.86 -19.85
C PHE A 165 -12.22 6.60 -20.88
N VAL A 166 -12.46 7.91 -20.72
CA VAL A 166 -13.19 8.70 -21.72
C VAL A 166 -12.45 8.78 -23.06
N ARG A 167 -11.10 8.76 -23.03
CA ARG A 167 -10.28 8.87 -24.26
C ARG A 167 -10.04 7.53 -24.95
N SER A 168 -9.81 6.46 -24.21
CA SER A 168 -9.43 5.14 -24.76
C SER A 168 -10.62 4.18 -24.83
N GLY A 169 -11.65 4.39 -24.01
CA GLY A 169 -12.76 3.43 -23.84
C GLY A 169 -12.37 2.17 -23.05
N GLU A 170 -11.13 2.07 -22.61
CA GLU A 170 -10.59 0.92 -21.88
C GLU A 170 -10.15 1.31 -20.48
N LEU A 171 -10.46 0.46 -19.50
CA LEU A 171 -9.92 0.58 -18.15
C LEU A 171 -8.46 0.08 -18.14
N PRO A 172 -7.61 0.60 -17.24
CA PRO A 172 -6.29 0.04 -17.03
C PRO A 172 -6.43 -1.44 -16.67
N HIS A 173 -5.94 -2.33 -17.53
CA HIS A 173 -5.83 -3.75 -17.24
C HIS A 173 -4.47 -3.99 -16.60
N HIS A 174 -4.49 -4.52 -15.40
CA HIS A 174 -3.32 -5.17 -14.85
C HIS A 174 -3.47 -6.66 -15.17
N ASP A 175 -2.63 -7.17 -16.07
CA ASP A 175 -2.49 -8.61 -16.27
C ASP A 175 -1.87 -9.21 -14.99
N ALA A 176 -2.70 -9.39 -13.98
CA ALA A 176 -2.31 -10.08 -12.75
C ALA A 176 -1.97 -11.57 -12.99
N ALA A 177 -2.23 -12.06 -14.21
CA ALA A 177 -1.86 -13.39 -14.65
C ALA A 177 -0.41 -13.51 -15.19
N HIS A 178 0.25 -12.38 -15.47
CA HIS A 178 1.66 -12.38 -15.88
C HIS A 178 2.55 -12.24 -14.63
N VAL A 179 2.72 -13.32 -13.92
CA VAL A 179 3.85 -13.48 -13.00
C VAL A 179 5.08 -13.67 -13.88
N GLU A 180 5.97 -12.68 -13.92
CA GLU A 180 7.18 -12.67 -14.78
C GLU A 180 8.10 -13.89 -14.62
N GLY A 181 7.85 -14.80 -13.67
CA GLY A 181 8.58 -16.06 -13.53
C GLY A 181 7.91 -17.29 -14.17
N VAL A 182 6.61 -17.23 -14.47
CA VAL A 182 5.90 -18.41 -15.02
C VAL A 182 6.14 -18.57 -16.52
N ALA A 183 6.24 -17.46 -17.26
CA ALA A 183 6.57 -17.48 -18.68
C ALA A 183 7.98 -18.03 -18.95
N GLU A 184 8.91 -17.78 -18.03
CA GLU A 184 10.29 -18.32 -18.12
C GLU A 184 10.32 -19.82 -17.77
N PHE A 185 9.47 -20.28 -16.87
CA PHE A 185 9.32 -21.70 -16.54
C PHE A 185 8.64 -22.50 -17.66
N GLU A 186 7.62 -21.93 -18.33
CA GLU A 186 6.98 -22.58 -19.50
C GLU A 186 7.91 -22.62 -20.73
N ALA A 187 8.80 -21.63 -20.88
CA ALA A 187 9.79 -21.61 -21.95
C ALA A 187 10.96 -22.60 -21.70
N ILE A 188 11.20 -22.97 -20.44
CA ILE A 188 12.28 -23.90 -20.03
C ILE A 188 11.75 -25.34 -19.87
N ALA A 189 10.44 -25.55 -19.72
CA ALA A 189 9.86 -26.88 -19.65
C ALA A 189 10.04 -27.58 -21.02
N PRO A 190 10.88 -28.63 -21.14
CA PRO A 190 11.01 -29.35 -22.39
C PRO A 190 9.66 -29.95 -22.72
N MET A 191 9.25 -29.81 -24.01
CA MET A 191 8.12 -30.52 -24.59
C MET A 191 8.29 -32.03 -24.34
N THR A 192 7.76 -32.51 -23.22
CA THR A 192 7.52 -33.95 -23.09
C THR A 192 6.32 -34.27 -23.97
N ALA A 193 6.60 -34.59 -25.19
CA ALA A 193 5.64 -35.21 -26.09
C ALA A 193 5.03 -36.43 -25.39
N PRO A 194 3.71 -36.66 -25.51
CA PRO A 194 3.13 -37.92 -25.05
C PRO A 194 3.64 -39.03 -25.93
N VAL A 195 4.53 -39.85 -25.38
CA VAL A 195 4.88 -41.15 -25.95
C VAL A 195 3.71 -42.09 -25.74
N GLY A 196 3.09 -42.51 -26.81
CA GLY A 196 2.35 -43.77 -26.82
C GLY A 196 0.84 -43.71 -26.99
N ALA A 197 0.41 -43.68 -28.25
CA ALA A 197 -0.82 -44.34 -28.66
C ALA A 197 -0.53 -45.14 -29.91
N THR A 198 0.07 -46.34 -29.73
CA THR A 198 -0.04 -47.44 -30.70
C THR A 198 -0.78 -48.58 -30.02
N ARG A 199 -1.92 -48.81 -30.51
CA ARG A 199 -2.82 -49.99 -30.67
C ARG A 199 -4.26 -49.69 -30.31
#